data_78031f276fe3b5c56436e01707025515
#
_entry.id   78031f276fe3b5c56436e01707025515
#
_cell.length_a   1.000
_cell.length_b   1.000
_cell.length_c   1.000
_cell.angle_alpha   90.00
_cell.angle_beta   90.00
_cell.angle_gamma   90.00
#
_symmetry.space_group_name_H-M   'P 1'
#
loop_
_entity.id
_entity.type
_entity.pdbx_description
1 polymer ?
#
loop_
_entity_poly.entity_id
_entity_poly.type
_entity_poly.pdbx_seq_one_letter_code
_entity_poly.pdbx_strand_id
1 'polypeptide(L)' 'MTLGQKLRQTRLSKGLSQSQVAGDCVTRNMLSQIENDQASPSMRTLEHLAQALGVSVGVASVR' A
#
# COMPACT_ATOMS: atom_id res chain seq x y z
N MET A 1 -12.96 -4.62 -6.61
CA MET A 1 -11.71 -3.85 -6.52
C MET A 1 -10.62 -4.73 -5.94
N THR A 2 -9.47 -4.77 -6.55
CA THR A 2 -8.38 -5.57 -6.04
C THR A 2 -7.62 -4.83 -4.94
N LEU A 3 -6.77 -5.56 -4.23
CA LEU A 3 -5.93 -4.94 -3.20
C LEU A 3 -5.07 -3.84 -3.78
N GLY A 4 -4.45 -4.11 -4.93
CA GLY A 4 -3.60 -3.10 -5.55
C GLY A 4 -4.34 -1.84 -5.94
N GLN A 5 -5.53 -2.01 -6.49
CA GLN A 5 -6.37 -0.87 -6.84
C GLN A 5 -6.77 -0.07 -5.61
N LYS A 6 -7.08 -0.76 -4.53
CA LYS A 6 -7.46 -0.09 -3.29
C LYS A 6 -6.30 0.69 -2.70
N LEU A 7 -5.11 0.11 -2.72
CA LEU A 7 -3.92 0.81 -2.25
C LEU A 7 -3.68 2.07 -3.07
N ARG A 8 -3.79 1.94 -4.38
CA ARG A 8 -3.57 3.09 -5.26
C ARG A 8 -4.60 4.18 -5.02
N GLN A 9 -5.87 3.82 -4.93
CA GLN A 9 -6.90 4.83 -4.71
C GLN A 9 -6.74 5.52 -3.37
N THR A 10 -6.40 4.78 -2.34
CA THR A 10 -6.18 5.36 -1.03
C THR A 10 -5.02 6.34 -1.08
N ARG A 11 -3.93 5.94 -1.75
CA ARG A 11 -2.77 6.80 -1.89
C ARG A 11 -3.13 8.11 -2.61
N LEU A 12 -3.84 7.98 -3.72
CA LEU A 12 -4.21 9.16 -4.50
C LEU A 12 -5.16 10.07 -3.74
N SER A 13 -6.07 9.49 -2.97
CA SER A 13 -7.02 10.28 -2.19
C SER A 13 -6.33 11.08 -1.10
N LYS A 14 -5.15 10.64 -0.68
CA LYS A 14 -4.39 11.36 0.34
C LYS A 14 -3.32 12.26 -0.27
N GLY A 15 -3.25 12.32 -1.59
CA GLY A 15 -2.30 13.19 -2.27
C GLY A 15 -0.84 12.75 -2.13
N LEU A 16 -0.60 11.45 -1.95
CA LEU A 16 0.74 10.95 -1.73
C LEU A 16 1.32 10.37 -3.02
N SER A 17 2.63 10.52 -3.19
CA SER A 17 3.34 9.91 -4.30
C SER A 17 3.69 8.46 -3.95
N GLN A 18 4.03 7.68 -4.98
CA GLN A 18 4.50 6.33 -4.75
C GLN A 18 5.77 6.32 -3.89
N SER A 19 6.66 7.26 -4.12
CA SER A 19 7.89 7.33 -3.34
C SER A 19 7.61 7.60 -1.87
N GLN A 20 6.64 8.45 -1.58
CA GLN A 20 6.28 8.75 -0.21
C GLN A 20 5.72 7.54 0.51
N VAL A 21 4.90 6.77 -0.17
CA VAL A 21 4.28 5.59 0.44
C VAL A 21 5.29 4.45 0.55
N ALA A 22 6.11 4.27 -0.47
CA ALA A 22 7.09 3.18 -0.46
C ALA A 22 8.13 3.35 0.64
N GLY A 23 8.59 4.57 0.86
CA GLY A 23 9.58 4.83 1.88
C GLY A 23 10.82 3.98 1.69
N ASP A 24 11.31 3.42 2.79
CA ASP A 24 12.48 2.55 2.76
C ASP A 24 12.13 1.06 2.72
N CYS A 25 10.86 0.74 2.72
CA CYS A 25 10.43 -0.66 2.81
C CYS A 25 10.45 -1.34 1.44
N VAL A 26 9.97 -0.66 0.44
CA VAL A 26 9.94 -1.19 -0.92
C VAL A 26 10.37 -0.09 -1.87
N THR A 27 10.77 -0.49 -3.08
CA THR A 27 11.10 0.49 -4.10
C THR A 27 9.81 1.03 -4.72
N ARG A 28 9.91 2.19 -5.33
CA ARG A 28 8.78 2.75 -6.05
C ARG A 28 8.31 1.79 -7.14
N ASN A 29 9.26 1.14 -7.79
CA ASN A 29 8.95 0.19 -8.85
C ASN A 29 8.14 -0.99 -8.30
N MET A 30 8.52 -1.51 -7.16
CA MET A 30 7.79 -2.59 -6.53
C MET A 30 6.38 -2.14 -6.14
N LEU A 31 6.23 -0.94 -5.59
CA LEU A 31 4.92 -0.44 -5.26
C LEU A 31 4.05 -0.30 -6.50
N SER A 32 4.63 0.16 -7.60
CA SER A 32 3.90 0.26 -8.86
C SER A 32 3.37 -1.11 -9.29
N GLN A 33 4.19 -2.14 -9.17
CA GLN A 33 3.76 -3.49 -9.52
C GLN A 33 2.64 -3.97 -8.60
N ILE A 34 2.73 -3.66 -7.32
CA ILE A 34 1.68 -4.02 -6.38
C ILE A 34 0.37 -3.32 -6.73
N GLU A 35 0.44 -2.04 -7.05
CA GLU A 35 -0.75 -1.27 -7.39
C GLU A 35 -1.40 -1.75 -8.69
N ASN A 36 -0.60 -2.32 -9.59
CA ASN A 36 -1.10 -2.84 -10.85
C ASN A 36 -1.42 -4.34 -10.78
N ASP A 37 -1.39 -4.92 -9.59
CA ASP A 37 -1.68 -6.33 -9.38
C ASP A 37 -0.70 -7.26 -10.07
N GLN A 38 0.50 -6.77 -10.36
CA GLN A 38 1.55 -7.58 -10.95
C GLN A 38 2.43 -8.22 -9.91
N ALA A 39 2.30 -7.83 -8.66
CA ALA A 39 3.01 -8.42 -7.54
C ALA A 39 2.11 -8.36 -6.32
N SER A 40 2.31 -9.31 -5.40
CA SER A 40 1.55 -9.33 -4.15
C SER A 40 2.49 -8.93 -3.01
N PRO A 41 2.06 -8.02 -2.13
CA PRO A 41 2.90 -7.65 -1.00
C PRO A 41 2.90 -8.76 0.05
N SER A 42 4.02 -8.92 0.74
CA SER A 42 4.03 -9.76 1.93
C SER A 42 3.24 -9.07 3.03
N MET A 43 2.92 -9.80 4.09
CA MET A 43 2.18 -9.20 5.19
C MET A 43 2.95 -8.02 5.79
N ARG A 44 4.25 -8.16 5.94
CA ARG A 44 5.07 -7.06 6.46
C ARG A 44 5.00 -5.84 5.55
N THR A 45 5.11 -6.05 4.24
CA THR A 45 5.03 -4.96 3.28
C THR A 45 3.65 -4.31 3.33
N LEU A 46 2.61 -5.12 3.41
CA LEU A 46 1.25 -4.60 3.47
C LEU A 46 1.05 -3.76 4.72
N GLU A 47 1.57 -4.20 5.86
CA GLU A 47 1.47 -3.43 7.09
C GLU A 47 2.19 -2.09 6.96
N HIS A 48 3.36 -2.10 6.33
CA HIS A 48 4.10 -0.86 6.11
C HIS A 48 3.30 0.10 5.24
N LEU A 49 2.74 -0.40 4.15
CA LEU A 49 1.95 0.43 3.24
C LEU A 49 0.72 0.98 3.95
N ALA A 50 0.06 0.16 4.75
CA ALA A 50 -1.11 0.60 5.49
C ALA A 50 -0.75 1.71 6.46
N GLN A 51 0.37 1.59 7.16
CA GLN A 51 0.81 2.64 8.07
C GLN A 51 1.13 3.92 7.32
N ALA A 52 1.80 3.80 6.18
CA ALA A 52 2.15 4.97 5.39
C ALA A 52 0.90 5.68 4.86
N LEU A 53 -0.15 4.91 4.59
CA LEU A 53 -1.41 5.47 4.11
C LEU A 53 -2.33 5.90 5.24
N GLY A 54 -1.99 5.58 6.48
CA GLY A 54 -2.81 5.96 7.62
C GLY A 54 -4.08 5.13 7.75
N VAL A 55 -4.07 3.90 7.27
CA VAL A 55 -5.22 3.01 7.38
C VAL A 55 -4.82 1.74 8.09
N SER A 56 -5.81 1.03 8.63
CA SER A 56 -5.55 -0.24 9.30
C SER A 56 -5.55 -1.38 8.31
N VAL A 57 -4.70 -2.37 8.55
CA VAL A 57 -4.85 -3.65 7.88
C VAL A 57 -6.13 -4.26 8.40
N GLY A 58 -6.86 -4.93 7.55
CA GLY A 58 -8.21 -5.36 7.87
C GLY A 58 -8.40 -6.03 9.20
N VAL A 59 -7.48 -6.90 9.57
CA VAL A 59 -7.66 -7.62 10.79
C VAL A 59 -7.59 -6.74 12.00
N ALA A 60 -6.91 -5.67 11.91
CA ALA A 60 -6.75 -4.81 13.08
C ALA A 60 -8.06 -4.20 13.51
N SER A 61 -9.02 -4.19 12.64
CA SER A 61 -10.28 -3.60 12.99
C SER A 61 -11.12 -4.46 13.88
N VAL A 62 -10.67 -5.63 14.14
CA VAL A 62 -11.44 -6.53 14.92
C VAL A 62 -11.51 -6.14 16.34
N ARG A 63 -10.91 -5.41 16.86
CA ARG A 63 -10.99 -5.18 18.19
C ARG A 63 -12.04 -4.53 18.68
#